data_7f120568a4c85b0a362ee996a2c91fbb
#
_entry.id   7f120568a4c85b0a362ee996a2c91fbb
#
_cell.length_a   1.000
_cell.length_b   1.000
_cell.length_c   1.000
_cell.angle_alpha   90.00
_cell.angle_beta   90.00
_cell.angle_gamma   90.00
#
_symmetry.space_group_name_H-M   'P 1'
#
loop_
_entity.id
_entity.type
_entity.pdbx_description
1 polymer ?
#
loop_
_entity_poly.entity_id
_entity_poly.type
_entity_poly.pdbx_seq_one_letter_code
_entity_poly.pdbx_strand_id
1 'polypeptide(L)' 'MAHESQETDEKKWPRHVEHIFIEIMLEEQLKGNMPSGVFKGPTWASITVELNQRTRKDFNFKQVQQKHNRL' A
#
# COMPACT_ATOMS: atom_id res chain seq x y z
N MET A 1 -14.66 -0.48 -20.27
CA MET A 1 -15.36 -1.29 -19.34
C MET A 1 -14.94 -1.03 -17.93
N ALA A 2 -15.87 -0.46 -17.22
CA ALA A 2 -15.59 -0.04 -15.85
C ALA A 2 -15.24 -1.21 -14.93
N HIS A 3 -15.88 -2.34 -15.14
CA HIS A 3 -15.62 -3.48 -14.26
C HIS A 3 -14.26 -4.13 -14.48
N GLU A 4 -13.61 -3.84 -15.59
CA GLU A 4 -12.23 -4.31 -15.76
C GLU A 4 -11.30 -3.69 -14.72
N SER A 5 -11.50 -2.39 -14.45
CA SER A 5 -10.72 -1.72 -13.43
C SER A 5 -10.95 -2.34 -12.06
N GLN A 6 -12.20 -2.67 -11.76
CA GLN A 6 -12.54 -3.30 -10.50
C GLN A 6 -11.90 -4.67 -10.36
N GLU A 7 -11.97 -5.48 -11.43
CA GLU A 7 -11.34 -6.79 -11.42
C GLU A 7 -9.84 -6.68 -11.20
N THR A 8 -9.21 -5.71 -11.89
CA THR A 8 -7.78 -5.51 -11.74
C THR A 8 -7.43 -5.13 -10.31
N ASP A 9 -8.23 -4.25 -9.71
CA ASP A 9 -8.00 -3.84 -8.34
C ASP A 9 -8.17 -5.01 -7.37
N GLU A 10 -9.23 -5.79 -7.54
CA GLU A 10 -9.49 -6.94 -6.69
C GLU A 10 -8.39 -7.99 -6.81
N LYS A 11 -7.86 -8.21 -8.01
CA LYS A 11 -6.78 -9.16 -8.22
C LYS A 11 -5.47 -8.69 -7.63
N LYS A 12 -5.17 -7.41 -7.76
CA LYS A 12 -3.94 -6.85 -7.23
C LYS A 12 -4.01 -6.63 -5.73
N TRP A 13 -5.20 -6.28 -5.24
CA TRP A 13 -5.42 -5.96 -3.84
C TRP A 13 -6.50 -6.83 -3.23
N PRO A 14 -6.28 -8.17 -3.17
CA PRO A 14 -7.21 -9.02 -2.44
C PRO A 14 -7.21 -8.62 -0.97
N ARG A 15 -8.23 -9.02 -0.27
CA ARG A 15 -8.44 -8.58 1.12
C ARG A 15 -7.23 -8.79 2.01
N HIS A 16 -6.56 -9.94 1.89
CA HIS A 16 -5.41 -10.21 2.75
C HIS A 16 -4.23 -9.28 2.45
N VAL A 17 -4.05 -8.92 1.19
CA VAL A 17 -2.97 -7.99 0.80
C VAL A 17 -3.29 -6.59 1.31
N GLU A 18 -4.53 -6.15 1.17
CA GLU A 18 -4.96 -4.86 1.68
C GLU A 18 -4.78 -4.78 3.19
N HIS A 19 -5.10 -5.86 3.89
CA HIS A 19 -4.95 -5.93 5.33
C HIS A 19 -3.48 -5.78 5.74
N ILE A 20 -2.59 -6.49 5.05
CA ILE A 20 -1.15 -6.40 5.30
C ILE A 20 -0.65 -4.98 5.04
N PHE A 21 -1.13 -4.36 3.98
CA PHE A 21 -0.77 -2.97 3.66
C PHE A 21 -1.17 -2.04 4.81
N ILE A 22 -2.37 -2.18 5.32
CA ILE A 22 -2.85 -1.36 6.44
C ILE A 22 -1.99 -1.59 7.68
N GLU A 23 -1.61 -2.84 7.96
CA GLU A 23 -0.74 -3.15 9.08
C GLU A 23 0.62 -2.46 8.95
N ILE A 24 1.18 -2.49 7.74
CA ILE A 24 2.47 -1.85 7.50
C ILE A 24 2.37 -0.34 7.71
N MET A 25 1.29 0.27 7.23
CA MET A 25 1.09 1.71 7.42
C MET A 25 0.98 2.06 8.90
N LEU A 26 0.27 1.25 9.67
CA LEU A 26 0.15 1.46 11.10
C LEU A 26 1.50 1.34 11.80
N GLU A 27 2.31 0.37 11.41
CA GLU A 27 3.66 0.22 11.96
C GLU A 27 4.50 1.45 11.71
N GLU A 28 4.45 1.99 10.48
CA GLU A 28 5.20 3.19 10.15
C GLU A 28 4.71 4.41 10.91
N GLN A 29 3.40 4.51 11.09
CA GLN A 29 2.82 5.59 11.86
C GLN A 29 3.28 5.53 13.33
N LEU A 30 3.32 4.34 13.90
CA LEU A 30 3.77 4.16 15.28
C LEU A 30 5.25 4.48 15.45
N LYS A 31 6.05 4.31 14.40
CA LYS A 31 7.46 4.70 14.43
C LYS A 31 7.66 6.20 14.30
N GLY A 32 6.60 6.95 14.07
CA GLY A 32 6.69 8.40 13.89
C GLY A 32 7.05 8.82 12.48
N ASN A 33 6.85 7.95 11.50
CA ASN A 33 7.20 8.22 10.11
C ASN A 33 6.07 8.88 9.34
N MET A 34 5.10 9.44 10.03
CA MET A 34 3.97 10.13 9.43
C MET A 34 3.77 11.51 10.08
N PRO A 35 4.82 12.35 10.09
CA PRO A 35 4.66 13.70 10.64
C PRO A 35 3.67 14.46 9.76
N SER A 36 2.82 15.25 10.36
CA SER A 36 1.81 16.04 9.63
C SER A 36 0.81 15.17 8.87
N GLY A 37 0.69 13.89 9.23
CA GLY A 37 -0.31 13.00 8.62
C GLY A 37 0.03 12.51 7.22
N VAL A 38 1.27 12.68 6.77
CA VAL A 38 1.67 12.28 5.42
C VAL A 38 2.98 11.49 5.49
N PHE A 39 3.06 10.41 4.73
CA PHE A 39 4.32 9.68 4.59
C PHE A 39 5.22 10.37 3.58
N LYS A 40 6.50 10.43 3.88
CA LYS A 40 7.49 10.98 2.96
C LYS A 40 7.89 9.94 1.91
N GLY A 41 8.55 10.40 0.84
CA GLY A 41 8.98 9.52 -0.24
C GLY A 41 9.77 8.29 0.21
N PRO A 42 10.83 8.46 1.04
CA PRO A 42 11.58 7.28 1.52
C PRO A 42 10.73 6.30 2.31
N THR A 43 9.75 6.81 3.06
CA THR A 43 8.84 5.95 3.81
C THR A 43 7.94 5.18 2.86
N TRP A 44 7.46 5.81 1.80
CA TRP A 44 6.66 5.11 0.78
C TRP A 44 7.47 4.00 0.11
N ALA A 45 8.73 4.25 -0.16
CA ALA A 45 9.60 3.22 -0.73
C ALA A 45 9.74 2.04 0.22
N SER A 46 9.94 2.30 1.50
CA SER A 46 10.01 1.24 2.51
C SER A 46 8.72 0.46 2.60
N ILE A 47 7.58 1.15 2.60
CA ILE A 47 6.28 0.51 2.65
C ILE A 47 6.10 -0.43 1.45
N THR A 48 6.47 0.05 0.26
CA THR A 48 6.34 -0.74 -0.96
C THR A 48 7.19 -2.01 -0.89
N VAL A 49 8.45 -1.88 -0.47
CA VAL A 49 9.34 -3.03 -0.35
C VAL A 49 8.79 -4.04 0.65
N GLU A 50 8.38 -3.56 1.81
CA GLU A 50 7.86 -4.43 2.86
C GLU A 50 6.59 -5.15 2.39
N LEU A 51 5.70 -4.43 1.73
CA LEU A 51 4.46 -5.00 1.23
C LEU A 51 4.74 -6.10 0.22
N ASN A 52 5.64 -5.85 -0.73
CA ASN A 52 6.00 -6.83 -1.73
C ASN A 52 6.62 -8.08 -1.10
N GLN A 53 7.47 -7.89 -0.10
CA GLN A 53 8.09 -9.01 0.59
C GLN A 53 7.07 -9.87 1.33
N ARG A 54 6.13 -9.24 2.03
CA ARG A 54 5.14 -9.97 2.82
C ARG A 54 4.08 -10.65 1.96
N THR A 55 3.76 -10.06 0.80
CA THR A 55 2.67 -10.56 -0.05
C THR A 55 3.15 -11.29 -1.28
N ARG A 56 4.45 -11.23 -1.56
CA ARG A 56 5.06 -11.77 -2.77
C ARG A 56 4.45 -11.16 -4.03
N LYS A 57 4.06 -9.89 -3.94
CA LYS A 57 3.56 -9.11 -5.06
C LYS A 57 4.67 -8.22 -5.60
N ASP A 58 4.35 -7.50 -6.64
CA ASP A 58 5.33 -6.68 -7.34
C ASP A 58 4.72 -5.29 -7.61
N PHE A 59 4.28 -4.65 -6.54
CA PHE A 59 3.72 -3.31 -6.64
C PHE A 59 4.83 -2.29 -6.85
N ASN A 60 4.51 -1.25 -7.62
CA ASN A 60 5.38 -0.11 -7.68
C ASN A 60 4.86 0.98 -6.74
N PHE A 61 5.69 1.98 -6.56
CA PHE A 61 5.45 3.10 -5.66
C PHE A 61 4.11 3.79 -5.94
N LYS A 62 3.79 4.03 -7.22
CA LYS A 62 2.55 4.72 -7.60
C LYS A 62 1.32 3.91 -7.25
N GLN A 63 1.38 2.61 -7.46
CA GLN A 63 0.26 1.74 -7.15
C GLN A 63 -0.06 1.76 -5.68
N VAL A 64 0.97 1.75 -4.84
CA VAL A 64 0.81 1.77 -3.40
C VAL A 64 0.21 3.09 -2.94
N GLN A 65 0.70 4.21 -3.47
CA GLN A 65 0.16 5.52 -3.15
C GLN A 65 -1.29 5.66 -3.58
N GLN A 66 -1.61 5.17 -4.76
CA GLN A 66 -2.98 5.24 -5.26
C GLN A 66 -3.93 4.44 -4.38
N LYS A 67 -3.48 3.28 -3.92
CA LYS A 67 -4.31 2.48 -3.02
C LYS A 67 -4.55 3.21 -1.71
N HIS A 68 -3.54 3.83 -1.16
CA HIS A 68 -3.68 4.63 0.05
C HIS A 68 -4.73 5.73 -0.13
N ASN A 69 -4.71 6.39 -1.27
CA ASN A 69 -5.66 7.48 -1.53
C ASN A 69 -7.09 6.99 -1.69
N ARG A 70 -7.28 5.71 -1.95
CA ARG A 70 -8.61 5.11 -2.08
C ARG A 70 -9.15 4.57 -0.77
N LEU A 71 -8.31 4.44 0.20
CA LEU A 71 -8.75 4.00 1.51
C LEU A 71 -9.45 5.12 2.26
#